data_d0930496b3523e4c6f3db0b6182c44c9
#
_entry.id   d0930496b3523e4c6f3db0b6182c44c9
#
_cell.length_a   1.000
_cell.length_b   1.000
_cell.length_c   1.000
_cell.angle_alpha   90.00
_cell.angle_beta   90.00
_cell.angle_gamma   90.00
#
_symmetry.space_group_name_H-M   'P 1'
#
loop_
_entity.id
_entity.type
_entity.pdbx_description
1 polymer ?
#
loop_
_entity_poly.entity_id
_entity_poly.type
_entity_poly.pdbx_seq_one_letter_code
_entity_poly.pdbx_strand_id
1 'polypeptide(L)'
;MLKYISPMEKGMNAASYFSLNFYEPVNKLLTKYNAGKVFLEGDAIIVSLLEREGDAMLAVSRACVLAWEILSLVRGYNELLERSGLPQMELGLGIAYQDSAPLYLMDGDHRIMISDAINESDRLSSCNKRVRKKLAPDAGLFRVYRLQISANADSDGGSSSDDITMNYNVGGICLSEPAFEKLRQEISLAPWKVNFKSTAAEKKWLDDQGELLVGTVPLANGAFRKIAIRKSRVAQVDVRDFSLLHWTDRRYYEVCADPALYAALPGEKSAAESQK
;
A
#
# COMPACT_ATOMS: atom_id res chain seq x y z
N MET A 1 4.37 -3.23 22.44
CA MET A 1 2.99 -3.72 22.51
C MET A 1 2.06 -2.50 22.60
N LEU A 2 1.23 -2.26 21.60
CA LEU A 2 0.26 -1.17 21.63
C LEU A 2 -0.90 -1.59 22.54
N LYS A 3 -1.23 -0.76 23.53
CA LYS A 3 -2.34 -1.01 24.43
C LYS A 3 -3.59 -0.35 23.85
N TYR A 4 -4.57 -1.15 23.47
CA TYR A 4 -5.85 -0.65 22.97
C TYR A 4 -6.80 -0.35 24.14
N ILE A 5 -7.60 0.70 23.98
CA ILE A 5 -8.61 1.13 24.96
C ILE A 5 -9.98 0.73 24.40
N SER A 6 -10.75 -0.02 25.19
CA SER A 6 -12.10 -0.45 24.77
C SER A 6 -13.08 0.72 24.70
N PRO A 7 -13.99 0.79 23.71
CA PRO A 7 -15.00 1.83 23.61
C PRO A 7 -15.99 1.81 24.79
N MET A 8 -16.13 0.69 25.46
CA MET A 8 -17.02 0.52 26.62
C MET A 8 -16.44 1.09 27.92
N GLU A 9 -15.15 1.46 27.95
CA GLU A 9 -14.56 2.07 29.13
C GLU A 9 -14.86 3.58 29.17
N LYS A 10 -15.94 3.93 29.89
CA LYS A 10 -16.28 5.29 30.35
C LYS A 10 -16.58 6.34 29.30
N GLY A 11 -17.73 6.26 28.64
CA GLY A 11 -18.36 7.44 28.04
C GLY A 11 -17.55 8.21 26.99
N MET A 12 -16.52 7.59 26.41
CA MET A 12 -15.74 8.19 25.35
C MET A 12 -16.55 8.27 24.06
N ASN A 13 -16.54 9.41 23.40
CA ASN A 13 -17.15 9.53 22.08
C ASN A 13 -16.30 8.83 21.02
N ALA A 14 -16.91 8.50 19.87
CA ALA A 14 -16.26 7.79 18.79
C ALA A 14 -14.98 8.49 18.26
N ALA A 15 -14.94 9.82 18.26
CA ALA A 15 -13.79 10.60 17.81
C ALA A 15 -12.61 10.48 18.78
N SER A 16 -12.86 10.54 20.10
CA SER A 16 -11.81 10.34 21.09
C SER A 16 -11.25 8.92 21.06
N TYR A 17 -12.12 7.95 20.86
CA TYR A 17 -11.74 6.55 20.75
C TYR A 17 -10.86 6.30 19.51
N PHE A 18 -11.24 6.83 18.35
CA PHE A 18 -10.46 6.77 17.12
C PHE A 18 -9.10 7.48 17.29
N SER A 19 -9.10 8.67 17.90
CA SER A 19 -7.87 9.41 18.15
C SER A 19 -6.87 8.61 18.99
N LEU A 20 -7.30 8.00 20.08
CA LEU A 20 -6.42 7.24 20.97
C LEU A 20 -5.93 5.91 20.38
N ASN A 21 -6.77 5.21 19.65
CA ASN A 21 -6.44 3.87 19.15
C ASN A 21 -5.83 3.85 17.76
N PHE A 22 -5.99 4.91 16.98
CA PHE A 22 -5.44 5.01 15.64
C PHE A 22 -4.46 6.18 15.47
N TYR A 23 -4.90 7.42 15.67
CA TYR A 23 -4.08 8.60 15.39
C TYR A 23 -2.83 8.68 16.24
N GLU A 24 -2.92 8.47 17.53
CA GLU A 24 -1.77 8.53 18.43
C GLU A 24 -0.75 7.43 18.13
N PRO A 25 -1.14 6.15 17.96
CA PRO A 25 -0.22 5.11 17.52
C PRO A 25 0.42 5.40 16.14
N VAL A 26 -0.33 5.91 15.17
CA VAL A 26 0.23 6.31 13.87
C VAL A 26 1.26 7.42 14.03
N ASN A 27 0.99 8.46 14.82
CA ASN A 27 1.96 9.53 15.08
C ASN A 27 3.26 8.99 15.70
N LYS A 28 3.18 8.02 16.60
CA LYS A 28 4.37 7.34 17.15
C LYS A 28 5.17 6.61 16.07
N LEU A 29 4.48 5.96 15.13
CA LEU A 29 5.14 5.33 13.97
C LEU A 29 5.79 6.38 13.07
N LEU A 30 5.12 7.49 12.76
CA LEU A 30 5.70 8.57 11.96
C LEU A 30 7.00 9.09 12.59
N THR A 31 7.00 9.34 13.89
CA THR A 31 8.20 9.75 14.64
C THR A 31 9.30 8.68 14.58
N LYS A 32 8.96 7.41 14.80
CA LYS A 32 9.90 6.28 14.73
C LYS A 32 10.63 6.19 13.39
N TYR A 33 9.91 6.47 12.30
CA TYR A 33 10.46 6.39 10.95
C TYR A 33 10.94 7.74 10.39
N ASN A 34 11.05 8.78 11.22
CA ASN A 34 11.42 10.14 10.80
C ASN A 34 10.59 10.60 9.59
N ALA A 35 9.30 10.35 9.64
CA ALA A 35 8.35 10.69 8.59
C ALA A 35 7.64 12.00 8.94
N GLY A 36 7.61 12.93 7.99
CA GLY A 36 6.93 14.21 8.13
C GLY A 36 5.46 14.10 7.76
N LYS A 37 4.57 14.63 8.59
CA LYS A 37 3.17 14.83 8.21
C LYS A 37 3.09 16.05 7.31
N VAL A 38 2.63 15.87 6.07
CA VAL A 38 2.49 16.96 5.10
C VAL A 38 1.12 17.61 5.25
N PHE A 39 0.08 16.79 5.29
CA PHE A 39 -1.27 17.26 5.16
C PHE A 39 -2.28 16.27 5.78
N LEU A 40 -3.40 16.80 6.25
CA LEU A 40 -4.57 16.04 6.70
C LEU A 40 -5.77 16.58 5.92
N GLU A 41 -6.37 15.75 5.10
CA GLU A 41 -7.56 16.12 4.35
C GLU A 41 -8.66 15.06 4.55
N GLY A 42 -9.71 15.44 5.28
CA GLY A 42 -10.81 14.55 5.57
C GLY A 42 -10.34 13.26 6.27
N ASP A 43 -10.39 12.15 5.56
CA ASP A 43 -9.98 10.82 6.01
C ASP A 43 -8.59 10.40 5.51
N ALA A 44 -7.88 11.27 4.78
CA ALA A 44 -6.55 11.00 4.24
C ALA A 44 -5.42 11.63 5.07
N ILE A 45 -4.31 10.91 5.20
CA ILE A 45 -3.07 11.39 5.80
C ILE A 45 -1.97 11.30 4.75
N ILE A 46 -1.42 12.44 4.37
CA ILE A 46 -0.28 12.51 3.47
C ILE A 46 1.00 12.66 4.31
N VAL A 47 1.95 11.76 4.03
CA VAL A 47 3.21 11.65 4.77
C VAL A 47 4.38 11.72 3.80
N SER A 48 5.42 12.48 4.14
CA SER A 48 6.67 12.55 3.39
C SER A 48 7.81 11.87 4.13
N LEU A 49 8.63 11.15 3.38
CA LEU A 49 9.89 10.58 3.84
C LEU A 49 10.99 11.15 2.95
N LEU A 50 11.69 12.17 3.45
CA LEU A 50 12.79 12.77 2.72
C LEU A 50 14.07 11.97 2.92
N GLU A 51 14.85 11.79 1.87
CA GLU A 51 16.22 11.28 1.98
C GLU A 51 17.11 12.31 2.61
N ARG A 52 17.90 11.88 3.59
CA ARG A 52 18.91 12.71 4.24
C ARG A 52 20.23 11.95 4.28
N GLU A 53 21.31 12.65 4.10
CA GLU A 53 22.63 12.07 4.28
C GLU A 53 22.79 11.51 5.70
N GLY A 54 23.26 10.26 5.81
CA GLY A 54 23.40 9.57 7.09
C GLY A 54 22.15 8.87 7.62
N ASP A 55 21.02 8.88 6.88
CA ASP A 55 19.85 8.10 7.28
C ASP A 55 20.19 6.59 7.35
N ALA A 56 19.83 5.96 8.47
CA ALA A 56 20.05 4.52 8.69
C ALA A 56 19.17 3.63 7.79
N MET A 57 18.08 4.17 7.26
CA MET A 57 17.16 3.50 6.34
C MET A 57 16.88 4.42 5.16
N LEU A 58 16.95 3.86 3.95
CA LEU A 58 16.65 4.58 2.72
C LEU A 58 15.14 4.86 2.59
N ALA A 59 14.77 5.89 1.85
CA ALA A 59 13.43 6.49 1.93
C ALA A 59 12.30 5.54 1.54
N VAL A 60 12.42 4.81 0.42
CA VAL A 60 11.35 3.93 -0.05
C VAL A 60 11.25 2.66 0.77
N SER A 61 12.38 2.08 1.18
CA SER A 61 12.41 0.96 2.12
C SER A 61 11.75 1.32 3.44
N ARG A 62 12.03 2.50 3.95
CA ARG A 62 11.44 3.08 5.17
C ARG A 62 9.92 3.27 5.01
N ALA A 63 9.48 3.78 3.84
CA ALA A 63 8.06 3.94 3.52
C ALA A 63 7.33 2.59 3.49
N CYS A 64 7.91 1.56 2.88
CA CYS A 64 7.33 0.22 2.81
C CYS A 64 7.14 -0.39 4.21
N VAL A 65 8.14 -0.26 5.08
CA VAL A 65 8.07 -0.80 6.45
C VAL A 65 7.07 -0.01 7.29
N LEU A 66 7.08 1.32 7.20
CA LEU A 66 6.11 2.19 7.87
C LEU A 66 4.67 1.83 7.46
N ALA A 67 4.42 1.72 6.16
CA ALA A 67 3.11 1.36 5.62
C ALA A 67 2.65 -0.02 6.12
N TRP A 68 3.56 -1.00 6.15
CA TRP A 68 3.28 -2.33 6.69
C TRP A 68 2.92 -2.28 8.18
N GLU A 69 3.65 -1.49 9.00
CA GLU A 69 3.35 -1.31 10.42
C GLU A 69 2.02 -0.59 10.65
N ILE A 70 1.66 0.40 9.82
CA ILE A 70 0.35 1.06 9.87
C ILE A 70 -0.77 0.04 9.58
N LEU A 71 -0.66 -0.79 8.55
CA LEU A 71 -1.67 -1.83 8.28
C LEU A 71 -1.74 -2.87 9.40
N SER A 72 -0.62 -3.20 10.04
CA SER A 72 -0.61 -4.10 11.20
C SER A 72 -1.35 -3.50 12.40
N LEU A 73 -1.20 -2.18 12.60
CA LEU A 73 -1.94 -1.44 13.61
C LEU A 73 -3.44 -1.44 13.31
N VAL A 74 -3.83 -1.19 12.04
CA VAL A 74 -5.24 -1.22 11.61
C VAL A 74 -5.85 -2.60 11.83
N ARG A 75 -5.14 -3.69 11.53
CA ARG A 75 -5.63 -5.05 11.80
C ARG A 75 -5.93 -5.26 13.29
N GLY A 76 -4.99 -4.92 14.17
CA GLY A 76 -5.23 -5.02 15.61
C GLY A 76 -6.37 -4.13 16.11
N TYR A 77 -6.55 -2.95 15.51
CA TYR A 77 -7.68 -2.08 15.79
C TYR A 77 -9.00 -2.68 15.31
N ASN A 78 -9.02 -3.28 14.12
CA ASN A 78 -10.20 -3.93 13.57
C ASN A 78 -10.68 -5.14 14.38
N GLU A 79 -9.76 -5.94 14.94
CA GLU A 79 -10.12 -7.01 15.88
C GLU A 79 -10.86 -6.47 17.11
N LEU A 80 -10.48 -5.28 17.57
CA LEU A 80 -11.13 -4.62 18.69
C LEU A 80 -12.53 -4.08 18.30
N LEU A 81 -12.64 -3.46 17.12
CA LEU A 81 -13.91 -2.96 16.58
C LEU A 81 -14.91 -4.11 16.38
N GLU A 82 -14.46 -5.23 15.82
CA GLU A 82 -15.28 -6.42 15.62
C GLU A 82 -15.82 -6.99 16.93
N ARG A 83 -14.97 -7.13 17.95
CA ARG A 83 -15.38 -7.56 19.31
C ARG A 83 -16.39 -6.61 19.96
N SER A 84 -16.39 -5.34 19.52
CA SER A 84 -17.30 -4.31 19.99
C SER A 84 -18.56 -4.16 19.13
N GLY A 85 -18.73 -4.98 18.08
CA GLY A 85 -19.85 -4.88 17.14
C GLY A 85 -19.82 -3.62 16.28
N LEU A 86 -18.64 -3.00 16.11
CA LEU A 86 -18.47 -1.77 15.32
C LEU A 86 -17.93 -2.12 13.91
N PRO A 87 -18.23 -1.27 12.91
CA PRO A 87 -17.69 -1.44 11.57
C PRO A 87 -16.15 -1.42 11.58
N GLN A 88 -15.53 -2.30 10.82
CA GLN A 88 -14.10 -2.32 10.63
C GLN A 88 -13.64 -1.11 9.81
N MET A 89 -12.45 -0.61 10.12
CA MET A 89 -11.79 0.44 9.38
C MET A 89 -11.10 -0.12 8.14
N GLU A 90 -11.31 0.52 7.02
CA GLU A 90 -10.64 0.21 5.77
C GLU A 90 -9.61 1.30 5.44
N LEU A 91 -8.43 0.89 5.06
CA LEU A 91 -7.33 1.79 4.71
C LEU A 91 -6.62 1.26 3.46
N GLY A 92 -6.45 2.13 2.46
CA GLY A 92 -5.54 1.90 1.33
C GLY A 92 -4.30 2.77 1.48
N LEU A 93 -3.14 2.26 1.13
CA LEU A 93 -1.87 3.00 1.19
C LEU A 93 -1.25 3.10 -0.21
N GLY A 94 -0.82 4.30 -0.57
CA GLY A 94 -0.07 4.57 -1.79
C GLY A 94 1.33 5.07 -1.46
N ILE A 95 2.36 4.52 -2.10
CA ILE A 95 3.74 4.98 -2.00
C ILE A 95 4.19 5.42 -3.37
N ALA A 96 4.50 6.69 -3.53
CA ALA A 96 5.09 7.25 -4.72
C ALA A 96 6.45 7.88 -4.41
N TYR A 97 7.33 7.89 -5.41
CA TYR A 97 8.67 8.44 -5.31
C TYR A 97 8.90 9.46 -6.42
N GLN A 98 9.58 10.51 -6.08
CA GLN A 98 10.03 11.56 -6.98
C GLN A 98 11.50 11.89 -6.63
N ASP A 99 12.36 11.90 -7.64
CA ASP A 99 13.80 12.16 -7.45
C ASP A 99 14.12 13.65 -7.25
N SER A 100 13.25 14.52 -7.77
CA SER A 100 13.40 15.97 -7.60
C SER A 100 12.90 16.44 -6.23
N ALA A 101 13.53 17.49 -5.72
CA ALA A 101 13.06 18.13 -4.50
C ALA A 101 11.63 18.67 -4.66
N PRO A 102 10.76 18.52 -3.64
CA PRO A 102 9.44 19.11 -3.69
C PRO A 102 9.49 20.64 -3.70
N LEU A 103 8.55 21.26 -4.37
CA LEU A 103 8.34 22.71 -4.30
C LEU A 103 7.58 23.06 -3.01
N TYR A 104 7.96 24.19 -2.42
CA TYR A 104 7.26 24.70 -1.25
C TYR A 104 6.72 26.10 -1.52
N LEU A 105 5.43 26.27 -1.25
CA LEU A 105 4.77 27.57 -1.21
C LEU A 105 4.51 27.97 0.24
N MET A 106 4.55 29.27 0.49
CA MET A 106 4.15 29.86 1.77
C MET A 106 2.76 30.50 1.62
N ASP A 107 1.84 30.11 2.49
CA ASP A 107 0.52 30.74 2.62
C ASP A 107 0.39 31.23 4.07
N GLY A 108 0.72 32.50 4.28
CA GLY A 108 0.91 33.04 5.61
C GLY A 108 2.03 32.29 6.34
N ASP A 109 1.71 31.71 7.49
CA ASP A 109 2.64 30.88 8.29
C ASP A 109 2.60 29.40 7.89
N HIS A 110 1.79 29.01 6.92
CA HIS A 110 1.64 27.63 6.47
C HIS A 110 2.56 27.33 5.30
N ARG A 111 3.32 26.24 5.42
CA ARG A 111 4.17 25.73 4.35
C ARG A 111 3.45 24.61 3.60
N ILE A 112 3.13 24.86 2.35
CA ILE A 112 2.45 23.90 1.46
C ILE A 112 3.51 23.20 0.60
N MET A 113 3.53 21.86 0.64
CA MET A 113 4.40 21.05 -0.22
C MET A 113 3.66 20.69 -1.51
N ILE A 114 4.30 20.92 -2.64
CA ILE A 114 3.80 20.53 -3.97
C ILE A 114 4.76 19.51 -4.56
N SER A 115 4.23 18.37 -4.97
CA SER A 115 5.00 17.26 -5.53
C SER A 115 4.08 16.37 -6.35
N ASP A 116 4.56 15.88 -7.50
CA ASP A 116 3.83 14.90 -8.31
C ASP A 116 3.63 13.57 -7.56
N ALA A 117 4.57 13.23 -6.67
CA ALA A 117 4.46 12.06 -5.82
C ALA A 117 3.25 12.12 -4.87
N ILE A 118 2.81 13.31 -4.43
CA ILE A 118 1.61 13.47 -3.61
C ILE A 118 0.37 13.02 -4.39
N ASN A 119 0.19 13.54 -5.60
CA ASN A 119 -0.97 13.21 -6.45
C ASN A 119 -0.97 11.72 -6.84
N GLU A 120 0.21 11.17 -7.12
CA GLU A 120 0.30 9.75 -7.49
C GLU A 120 0.03 8.84 -6.27
N SER A 121 0.56 9.18 -5.08
CA SER A 121 0.30 8.39 -3.87
C SER A 121 -1.19 8.40 -3.48
N ASP A 122 -1.88 9.52 -3.64
CA ASP A 122 -3.32 9.61 -3.44
C ASP A 122 -4.09 8.68 -4.39
N ARG A 123 -3.77 8.72 -5.69
CA ARG A 123 -4.38 7.80 -6.67
C ARG A 123 -4.14 6.34 -6.30
N LEU A 124 -2.93 5.99 -5.87
CA LEU A 124 -2.56 4.61 -5.53
C LEU A 124 -3.25 4.11 -4.26
N SER A 125 -3.57 5.01 -3.32
CA SER A 125 -4.29 4.68 -2.08
C SER A 125 -5.79 4.49 -2.30
N SER A 126 -6.34 5.03 -3.39
CA SER A 126 -7.77 5.12 -3.62
C SER A 126 -8.45 3.78 -3.95
N CYS A 127 -9.75 3.69 -3.66
CA CYS A 127 -10.59 2.57 -4.02
C CYS A 127 -11.83 3.03 -4.79
N ASN A 128 -11.93 2.69 -6.07
CA ASN A 128 -13.09 3.04 -6.88
C ASN A 128 -14.32 2.23 -6.45
N LYS A 129 -15.44 2.89 -6.15
CA LYS A 129 -16.68 2.26 -5.67
C LYS A 129 -17.26 1.21 -6.62
N ARG A 130 -17.14 1.41 -7.96
CA ARG A 130 -17.64 0.44 -8.96
C ARG A 130 -16.78 -0.83 -8.95
N VAL A 131 -15.45 -0.66 -8.93
CA VAL A 131 -14.51 -1.77 -8.85
C VAL A 131 -14.72 -2.54 -7.55
N ARG A 132 -14.89 -1.86 -6.44
CA ARG A 132 -15.14 -2.47 -5.14
C ARG A 132 -16.37 -3.37 -5.13
N LYS A 133 -17.49 -2.94 -5.74
CA LYS A 133 -18.69 -3.77 -5.84
C LYS A 133 -18.48 -5.06 -6.63
N LYS A 134 -17.56 -5.05 -7.59
CA LYS A 134 -17.29 -6.20 -8.47
C LYS A 134 -16.20 -7.12 -7.95
N LEU A 135 -15.19 -6.58 -7.29
CA LEU A 135 -14.12 -7.35 -6.68
C LEU A 135 -14.46 -7.86 -5.29
N ALA A 136 -15.64 -7.46 -4.77
CA ALA A 136 -16.19 -7.80 -3.46
C ALA A 136 -15.38 -8.78 -2.58
N PRO A 137 -15.44 -8.77 -1.28
CA PRO A 137 -14.37 -9.07 -0.31
C PRO A 137 -14.05 -10.55 -0.15
N ASP A 138 -13.77 -11.26 -1.24
CA ASP A 138 -13.09 -12.52 -1.11
C ASP A 138 -11.69 -12.25 -0.58
N ALA A 139 -11.44 -12.70 0.61
CA ALA A 139 -10.23 -12.50 1.39
C ALA A 139 -9.00 -13.17 0.73
N GLY A 140 -8.59 -12.68 -0.43
CA GLY A 140 -7.33 -13.07 -1.05
C GLY A 140 -6.12 -12.51 -0.32
N LEU A 141 -4.94 -13.03 -0.63
CA LEU A 141 -3.67 -12.56 -0.10
C LEU A 141 -3.30 -11.16 -0.61
N PHE A 142 -3.86 -10.78 -1.75
CA PHE A 142 -3.58 -9.52 -2.43
C PHE A 142 -4.76 -8.56 -2.30
N ARG A 143 -4.44 -7.29 -2.10
CA ARG A 143 -5.38 -6.24 -1.74
C ARG A 143 -5.41 -5.08 -2.73
N VAL A 144 -4.54 -5.10 -3.75
CA VAL A 144 -4.43 -4.03 -4.75
C VAL A 144 -4.72 -4.59 -6.13
N TYR A 145 -5.61 -3.92 -6.86
CA TYR A 145 -5.87 -4.21 -8.28
C TYR A 145 -5.98 -2.89 -9.05
N ARG A 146 -5.35 -2.81 -10.21
CA ARG A 146 -5.46 -1.65 -11.10
C ARG A 146 -6.09 -2.09 -12.41
N LEU A 147 -7.18 -1.40 -12.75
CA LEU A 147 -7.98 -1.68 -13.94
C LEU A 147 -8.02 -0.44 -14.83
N GLN A 148 -8.07 -0.65 -16.13
CA GLN A 148 -8.21 0.38 -17.14
C GLN A 148 -9.48 0.12 -17.94
N ILE A 149 -10.29 1.16 -18.16
CA ILE A 149 -11.44 1.11 -19.05
C ILE A 149 -11.21 2.07 -20.20
N SER A 150 -11.55 1.63 -21.41
CA SER A 150 -11.59 2.53 -22.56
C SER A 150 -12.85 3.39 -22.51
N ALA A 151 -12.71 4.69 -22.64
CA ALA A 151 -13.84 5.62 -22.67
C ALA A 151 -14.73 5.44 -23.91
N ASN A 152 -14.25 4.73 -24.95
CA ASN A 152 -14.84 4.69 -26.27
C ASN A 152 -15.49 3.35 -26.68
N ALA A 153 -16.15 2.64 -25.75
CA ALA A 153 -16.94 1.47 -26.15
C ALA A 153 -18.20 1.81 -26.99
N ASP A 154 -18.61 3.08 -27.07
CA ASP A 154 -19.88 3.50 -27.69
C ASP A 154 -19.78 4.67 -28.69
N SER A 155 -18.60 5.09 -29.20
CA SER A 155 -18.51 6.14 -30.20
C SER A 155 -17.68 5.73 -31.42
N ASP A 156 -18.37 5.58 -32.55
CA ASP A 156 -17.78 5.53 -33.89
C ASP A 156 -16.86 6.75 -34.13
N GLY A 157 -15.58 6.51 -34.27
CA GLY A 157 -14.68 7.37 -35.06
C GLY A 157 -14.17 8.66 -34.42
N GLY A 158 -13.50 8.63 -33.27
CA GLY A 158 -12.74 9.80 -32.79
C GLY A 158 -11.56 9.39 -31.91
N SER A 159 -10.34 9.65 -32.37
CA SER A 159 -9.09 9.32 -31.71
C SER A 159 -8.78 10.30 -30.56
N SER A 160 -9.26 10.04 -29.37
CA SER A 160 -8.60 10.38 -28.11
C SER A 160 -9.22 9.53 -27.01
N SER A 161 -8.72 8.33 -26.84
CA SER A 161 -9.15 7.46 -25.76
C SER A 161 -8.43 7.89 -24.50
N ASP A 162 -9.04 8.74 -23.71
CA ASP A 162 -8.62 8.95 -22.33
C ASP A 162 -9.01 7.68 -21.55
N ASP A 163 -8.07 6.74 -21.53
CA ASP A 163 -8.21 5.52 -20.76
C ASP A 163 -8.28 5.88 -19.26
N ILE A 164 -9.39 5.56 -18.64
CA ILE A 164 -9.60 5.82 -17.21
C ILE A 164 -9.02 4.66 -16.41
N THR A 165 -8.02 4.97 -15.59
CA THR A 165 -7.49 3.99 -14.62
C THR A 165 -8.31 4.01 -13.34
N MET A 166 -8.79 2.85 -12.92
CA MET A 166 -9.51 2.64 -11.67
C MET A 166 -8.71 1.72 -10.76
N ASN A 167 -8.62 2.10 -9.50
CA ASN A 167 -7.92 1.33 -8.49
C ASN A 167 -8.91 0.65 -7.54
N TYR A 168 -8.54 -0.55 -7.10
CA TYR A 168 -9.03 -1.17 -5.89
C TYR A 168 -7.85 -1.28 -4.93
N ASN A 169 -7.95 -0.60 -3.79
CA ASN A 169 -6.95 -0.71 -2.73
C ASN A 169 -7.68 -0.66 -1.38
N VAL A 170 -7.90 -1.84 -0.79
CA VAL A 170 -8.53 -1.98 0.53
C VAL A 170 -7.67 -2.88 1.39
N GLY A 171 -6.96 -2.29 2.33
CA GLY A 171 -6.01 -3.00 3.18
C GLY A 171 -4.70 -3.36 2.47
N GLY A 172 -4.38 -2.69 1.36
CA GLY A 172 -3.17 -2.92 0.57
C GLY A 172 -2.19 -1.74 0.58
N ILE A 173 -0.97 -2.00 0.09
CA ILE A 173 0.08 -1.01 -0.10
C ILE A 173 0.50 -1.05 -1.57
N CYS A 174 0.14 -0.02 -2.32
CA CYS A 174 0.47 0.10 -3.73
C CYS A 174 1.69 1.02 -3.92
N LEU A 175 2.69 0.57 -4.71
CA LEU A 175 3.82 1.39 -5.10
C LEU A 175 3.65 1.90 -6.53
N SER A 176 4.09 3.14 -6.77
CA SER A 176 4.34 3.62 -8.13
C SER A 176 5.54 2.89 -8.76
N GLU A 177 5.64 2.92 -10.08
CA GLU A 177 6.79 2.34 -10.77
C GLU A 177 8.11 3.03 -10.37
N PRO A 178 8.21 4.39 -10.29
CA PRO A 178 9.40 5.03 -9.78
C PRO A 178 9.77 4.62 -8.35
N ALA A 179 8.78 4.44 -7.46
CA ALA A 179 9.03 3.96 -6.10
C ALA A 179 9.58 2.52 -6.10
N PHE A 180 9.05 1.65 -6.95
CA PHE A 180 9.57 0.28 -7.07
C PHE A 180 11.00 0.25 -7.62
N GLU A 181 11.30 1.03 -8.65
CA GLU A 181 12.66 1.10 -9.21
C GLU A 181 13.66 1.69 -8.20
N LYS A 182 13.26 2.69 -7.42
CA LYS A 182 14.08 3.20 -6.32
C LYS A 182 14.30 2.14 -5.24
N LEU A 183 13.25 1.40 -4.85
CA LEU A 183 13.36 0.32 -3.87
C LEU A 183 14.36 -0.77 -4.30
N ARG A 184 14.39 -1.11 -5.60
CA ARG A 184 15.38 -2.05 -6.16
C ARG A 184 16.82 -1.56 -6.09
N GLN A 185 17.04 -0.24 -6.04
CA GLN A 185 18.35 0.35 -5.81
C GLN A 185 18.72 0.32 -4.32
N GLU A 186 17.72 0.39 -3.45
CA GLU A 186 17.91 0.41 -2.00
C GLU A 186 18.17 -0.96 -1.39
N ILE A 187 17.49 -2.00 -1.90
CA ILE A 187 17.59 -3.38 -1.39
C ILE A 187 17.62 -4.40 -2.52
N SER A 188 18.24 -5.55 -2.24
CA SER A 188 18.19 -6.70 -3.16
C SER A 188 16.81 -7.37 -3.09
N LEU A 189 16.17 -7.53 -4.25
CA LEU A 189 14.91 -8.24 -4.41
C LEU A 189 15.14 -9.52 -5.24
N ALA A 190 14.82 -10.67 -4.65
CA ALA A 190 14.95 -11.97 -5.30
C ALA A 190 13.56 -12.53 -5.67
N PRO A 191 13.41 -13.12 -6.88
CA PRO A 191 12.16 -13.76 -7.24
C PRO A 191 11.88 -14.98 -6.37
N TRP A 192 10.63 -15.11 -5.95
CA TRP A 192 10.16 -16.25 -5.18
C TRP A 192 8.89 -16.83 -5.81
N LYS A 193 8.97 -18.06 -6.29
CA LYS A 193 7.82 -18.76 -6.86
C LYS A 193 7.02 -19.41 -5.76
N VAL A 194 5.74 -19.07 -5.68
CA VAL A 194 4.81 -19.60 -4.70
C VAL A 194 3.58 -20.14 -5.40
N ASN A 195 3.21 -21.36 -5.04
CA ASN A 195 1.94 -21.93 -5.45
C ASN A 195 0.86 -21.54 -4.42
N PHE A 196 0.27 -20.36 -4.60
CA PHE A 196 -0.89 -19.99 -3.82
C PHE A 196 -2.16 -20.65 -4.40
N LYS A 197 -3.02 -21.14 -3.52
CA LYS A 197 -4.40 -21.42 -3.91
C LYS A 197 -5.10 -20.07 -4.07
N SER A 198 -5.15 -19.57 -5.31
CA SER A 198 -5.84 -18.33 -5.61
C SER A 198 -7.34 -18.50 -5.41
N THR A 199 -8.00 -17.50 -4.83
CA THR A 199 -9.46 -17.40 -4.83
C THR A 199 -10.00 -17.24 -6.26
N ALA A 200 -11.29 -17.46 -6.47
CA ALA A 200 -11.90 -17.27 -7.80
C ALA A 200 -11.76 -15.82 -8.30
N ALA A 201 -11.83 -14.82 -7.38
CA ALA A 201 -11.63 -13.43 -7.71
C ALA A 201 -10.17 -13.14 -8.09
N GLU A 202 -9.20 -13.67 -7.33
CA GLU A 202 -7.78 -13.52 -7.65
C GLU A 202 -7.43 -14.13 -8.99
N LYS A 203 -7.95 -15.31 -9.33
CA LYS A 203 -7.72 -15.94 -10.65
C LYS A 203 -8.18 -15.09 -11.82
N LYS A 204 -9.23 -14.29 -11.63
CA LYS A 204 -9.75 -13.40 -12.67
C LYS A 204 -8.81 -12.22 -12.96
N TRP A 205 -8.10 -11.71 -11.94
CA TRP A 205 -7.36 -10.45 -11.98
C TRP A 205 -5.86 -10.60 -11.76
N LEU A 206 -5.38 -11.79 -11.48
CA LEU A 206 -3.96 -12.09 -11.42
C LEU A 206 -3.44 -12.41 -12.82
N ASP A 207 -2.34 -11.76 -13.16
CA ASP A 207 -1.46 -12.20 -14.20
C ASP A 207 -0.92 -13.58 -13.78
N ASP A 208 -1.05 -14.57 -14.65
CA ASP A 208 -0.77 -16.01 -14.39
C ASP A 208 0.65 -16.32 -13.87
N GLN A 209 1.49 -15.33 -13.68
CA GLN A 209 2.90 -15.56 -13.39
C GLN A 209 3.24 -15.77 -11.93
N GLY A 210 2.34 -15.51 -10.98
CA GLY A 210 2.51 -15.85 -9.55
C GLY A 210 3.87 -15.53 -8.92
N GLU A 211 4.62 -14.58 -9.52
CA GLU A 211 5.96 -14.24 -9.09
C GLU A 211 5.90 -13.15 -8.03
N LEU A 212 6.44 -13.47 -6.86
CA LEU A 212 6.72 -12.51 -5.83
C LEU A 212 8.21 -12.20 -5.82
N LEU A 213 8.52 -10.96 -5.51
CA LEU A 213 9.87 -10.51 -5.21
C LEU A 213 10.00 -10.38 -3.70
N VAL A 214 11.02 -10.99 -3.12
CA VAL A 214 11.26 -10.93 -1.67
C VAL A 214 12.59 -10.25 -1.43
N GLY A 215 12.58 -9.30 -0.50
CA GLY A 215 13.77 -8.60 -0.05
C GLY A 215 13.82 -8.44 1.47
N THR A 216 14.93 -7.96 1.95
CA THR A 216 15.16 -7.71 3.37
C THR A 216 15.54 -6.25 3.57
N VAL A 217 14.78 -5.55 4.39
CA VAL A 217 15.02 -4.15 4.76
C VAL A 217 15.75 -4.11 6.09
N PRO A 218 16.94 -3.49 6.16
CA PRO A 218 17.60 -3.22 7.44
C PRO A 218 16.83 -2.14 8.20
N LEU A 219 16.62 -2.36 9.49
CA LEU A 219 15.97 -1.42 10.39
C LEU A 219 16.99 -0.61 11.18
N ALA A 220 16.62 0.58 11.64
CA ALA A 220 17.49 1.48 12.39
C ALA A 220 18.05 0.88 13.70
N ASN A 221 17.37 -0.12 14.27
CA ASN A 221 17.81 -0.85 15.47
C ASN A 221 18.73 -2.05 15.18
N GLY A 222 19.20 -2.20 13.92
CA GLY A 222 20.04 -3.33 13.51
C GLY A 222 19.26 -4.63 13.20
N ALA A 223 17.96 -4.68 13.43
CA ALA A 223 17.14 -5.80 13.01
C ALA A 223 16.84 -5.73 11.51
N PHE A 224 16.28 -6.81 10.98
CA PHE A 224 15.88 -6.90 9.56
C PHE A 224 14.39 -7.21 9.46
N ARG A 225 13.77 -6.70 8.40
CA ARG A 225 12.39 -7.03 8.05
C ARG A 225 12.30 -7.53 6.61
N LYS A 226 11.72 -8.71 6.43
CA LYS A 226 11.38 -9.18 5.09
C LYS A 226 10.20 -8.39 4.55
N ILE A 227 10.25 -8.08 3.27
CA ILE A 227 9.13 -7.57 2.50
C ILE A 227 8.93 -8.44 1.25
N ALA A 228 7.67 -8.64 0.90
CA ALA A 228 7.29 -9.37 -0.29
C ALA A 228 6.50 -8.44 -1.20
N ILE A 229 6.86 -8.39 -2.47
CA ILE A 229 6.26 -7.49 -3.46
C ILE A 229 5.69 -8.33 -4.58
N ARG A 230 4.40 -8.18 -4.83
CA ARG A 230 3.75 -8.69 -6.02
C ARG A 230 3.92 -7.69 -7.16
N LYS A 231 4.45 -8.17 -8.28
CA LYS A 231 4.44 -7.47 -9.55
C LYS A 231 3.25 -7.93 -10.38
N SER A 232 2.42 -7.01 -10.82
CA SER A 232 1.23 -7.31 -11.61
C SER A 232 1.06 -6.33 -12.76
N ARG A 233 0.21 -6.68 -13.72
CA ARG A 233 -0.15 -5.83 -14.86
C ARG A 233 -1.51 -5.19 -14.66
N VAL A 234 -1.71 -4.02 -15.25
CA VAL A 234 -3.01 -3.36 -15.30
C VAL A 234 -3.90 -4.11 -16.28
N ALA A 235 -5.08 -4.51 -15.82
CA ALA A 235 -6.06 -5.21 -16.65
C ALA A 235 -6.93 -4.19 -17.42
N GLN A 236 -7.00 -4.34 -18.76
CA GLN A 236 -8.02 -3.66 -19.56
C GLN A 236 -9.32 -4.43 -19.43
N VAL A 237 -10.40 -3.74 -19.04
CA VAL A 237 -11.69 -4.38 -18.75
C VAL A 237 -12.83 -3.68 -19.47
N ASP A 238 -13.89 -4.44 -19.76
CA ASP A 238 -15.13 -3.89 -20.27
C ASP A 238 -15.82 -3.01 -19.21
N VAL A 239 -16.29 -1.83 -19.61
CA VAL A 239 -16.90 -0.84 -18.72
C VAL A 239 -18.24 -1.32 -18.11
N ARG A 240 -18.92 -2.26 -18.76
CA ARG A 240 -20.28 -2.70 -18.39
C ARG A 240 -20.25 -3.76 -17.31
N ASP A 241 -19.41 -4.77 -17.47
CA ASP A 241 -19.40 -5.95 -16.58
C ASP A 241 -18.06 -6.21 -15.90
N PHE A 242 -17.02 -5.43 -16.23
CA PHE A 242 -15.64 -5.61 -15.75
C PHE A 242 -15.04 -6.96 -16.15
N SER A 243 -15.48 -7.54 -17.26
CA SER A 243 -14.80 -8.70 -17.84
C SER A 243 -13.41 -8.30 -18.33
N LEU A 244 -12.43 -9.18 -18.16
CA LEU A 244 -11.08 -8.97 -18.65
C LEU A 244 -11.08 -9.02 -20.17
N LEU A 245 -10.62 -7.96 -20.81
CA LEU A 245 -10.40 -7.90 -22.26
C LEU A 245 -8.98 -8.36 -22.60
N HIS A 246 -7.98 -7.74 -21.99
CA HIS A 246 -6.58 -8.13 -22.13
C HIS A 246 -5.73 -7.52 -21.00
N TRP A 247 -4.50 -7.98 -20.88
CA TRP A 247 -3.50 -7.39 -20.00
C TRP A 247 -2.72 -6.32 -20.74
N THR A 248 -2.58 -5.14 -20.14
CA THR A 248 -1.75 -4.06 -20.69
C THR A 248 -0.28 -4.27 -20.35
N ASP A 249 0.62 -3.50 -20.99
CA ASP A 249 2.05 -3.48 -20.61
C ASP A 249 2.34 -2.67 -19.36
N ARG A 250 1.36 -1.90 -18.86
CA ARG A 250 1.48 -1.10 -17.64
C ARG A 250 1.51 -2.00 -16.43
N ARG A 251 2.42 -1.70 -15.50
CA ARG A 251 2.64 -2.49 -14.29
C ARG A 251 2.26 -1.70 -13.04
N TYR A 252 1.97 -2.45 -11.99
CA TYR A 252 1.87 -1.94 -10.64
C TYR A 252 2.45 -2.95 -9.65
N TYR A 253 2.76 -2.48 -8.47
CA TYR A 253 3.46 -3.25 -7.46
C TYR A 253 2.72 -3.14 -6.14
N GLU A 254 2.57 -4.25 -5.44
CA GLU A 254 1.95 -4.31 -4.14
C GLU A 254 2.93 -4.85 -3.12
N VAL A 255 3.22 -4.08 -2.07
CA VAL A 255 3.86 -4.63 -0.89
C VAL A 255 2.82 -5.44 -0.14
N CYS A 256 3.01 -6.77 -0.17
CA CYS A 256 2.06 -7.67 0.47
C CYS A 256 2.09 -7.46 1.99
N ALA A 257 0.93 -7.36 2.58
CA ALA A 257 0.81 -7.11 4.03
C ALA A 257 0.17 -8.29 4.78
N ASP A 258 -0.20 -9.37 4.10
CA ASP A 258 -0.86 -10.53 4.71
C ASP A 258 0.14 -11.35 5.56
N PRO A 259 -0.12 -11.55 6.87
CA PRO A 259 0.76 -12.33 7.73
C PRO A 259 0.95 -13.78 7.28
N ALA A 260 -0.05 -14.41 6.65
CA ALA A 260 0.04 -15.79 6.18
C ALA A 260 1.10 -15.95 5.08
N LEU A 261 1.26 -14.92 4.22
CA LEU A 261 2.32 -14.89 3.24
C LEU A 261 3.69 -14.92 3.91
N TYR A 262 3.89 -14.08 4.93
CA TYR A 262 5.18 -14.00 5.63
C TYR A 262 5.49 -15.26 6.43
N ALA A 263 4.49 -15.96 6.94
CA ALA A 263 4.68 -17.26 7.59
C ALA A 263 5.14 -18.35 6.61
N ALA A 264 4.82 -18.20 5.33
CA ALA A 264 5.22 -19.13 4.27
C ALA A 264 6.59 -18.78 3.65
N LEU A 265 7.16 -17.59 3.92
CA LEU A 265 8.47 -17.21 3.42
C LEU A 265 9.55 -18.14 3.99
N PRO A 266 10.56 -18.55 3.18
CA PRO A 266 11.64 -19.37 3.67
C PRO A 266 12.32 -18.67 4.85
N GLY A 267 12.55 -19.42 5.93
CA GLY A 267 13.29 -18.94 7.09
C GLY A 267 14.67 -18.44 6.68
N GLU A 268 15.29 -17.58 7.45
CA GLU A 268 16.71 -17.27 7.29
C GLU A 268 17.49 -18.55 7.50
N LYS A 269 18.03 -19.13 6.43
CA LYS A 269 19.17 -20.03 6.57
C LYS A 269 20.27 -19.20 7.20
N SER A 270 20.72 -19.60 8.39
CA SER A 270 21.80 -18.92 9.06
C SER A 270 22.97 -18.81 8.06
N ALA A 271 23.58 -17.63 7.96
CA ALA A 271 24.71 -17.36 7.08
C ALA A 271 25.94 -18.25 7.38
N ALA A 272 25.84 -19.19 8.31
CA ALA A 272 26.86 -20.15 8.71
C ALA A 272 26.97 -21.39 7.80
N GLU A 273 26.00 -21.66 6.91
CA GLU A 273 26.06 -22.87 6.05
C GLU A 273 26.58 -22.64 4.63
N SER A 274 26.94 -21.41 4.26
CA SER A 274 27.49 -21.09 2.92
C SER A 274 29.02 -21.06 2.87
N GLN A 275 29.69 -21.48 3.93
CA GLN A 275 31.17 -21.61 3.97
C GLN A 275 31.62 -23.05 4.34
N LYS A 276 31.06 -24.06 3.72
CA LYS A 276 31.60 -25.38 3.70
C LYS A 276 31.72 -25.91 2.28
#